data_29d401a21c8162dacc7be1bc4a2378a0
#
_entry.id   29d401a21c8162dacc7be1bc4a2378a0
#
_cell.length_a   1.000
_cell.length_b   1.000
_cell.length_c   1.000
_cell.angle_alpha   90.00
_cell.angle_beta   90.00
_cell.angle_gamma   90.00
#
_symmetry.space_group_name_H-M   'P 1'
#
loop_
_entity.id
_entity.type
_entity.pdbx_description
1 polymer ?
#
loop_
_entity_poly.entity_id
_entity_poly.type
_entity_poly.pdbx_seq_one_letter_code
_entity_poly.pdbx_strand_id
1 'polypeptide(L)'
;MLRQDGADGRSLADYVAPGDYGFDSPAGMFAISVHETHPAGCDCPACSMEYDSLLNRSLRLTLAEAASGWLDAELEKQLPNGSPVKIVKPAAGYASCPDHSLKRDILALLPDGDQLDIRLTESCAMIPDASICGLVFAHPAASYPEIRRLPAEALDAYAALRGFSPEDARLFLSHLR
;
A
#
# COMPACT_ATOMS: atom_id res chain seq x y z
N MET A 1 10.46 5.64 6.66
CA MET A 1 10.23 5.50 5.21
C MET A 1 11.56 5.41 4.49
N LEU A 2 11.65 4.57 3.47
CA LEU A 2 12.84 4.44 2.62
C LEU A 2 13.04 5.70 1.76
N ARG A 3 14.29 6.04 1.47
CA ARG A 3 14.69 7.19 0.64
C ARG A 3 15.68 6.73 -0.42
N GLN A 4 15.39 7.03 -1.68
CA GLN A 4 16.30 6.77 -2.80
C GLN A 4 17.40 7.83 -2.82
N ASP A 5 18.65 7.40 -2.87
CA ASP A 5 19.79 8.30 -3.14
C ASP A 5 19.81 8.70 -4.62
N GLY A 6 20.06 9.98 -4.89
CA GLY A 6 20.13 10.50 -6.27
C GLY A 6 19.60 11.91 -6.41
N ALA A 7 19.47 12.38 -7.66
CA ALA A 7 19.11 13.77 -7.98
C ALA A 7 17.79 14.23 -7.35
N ASP A 8 16.84 13.32 -7.12
CA ASP A 8 15.56 13.66 -6.50
C ASP A 8 15.50 13.39 -5.00
N GLY A 9 16.33 12.49 -4.44
CA GLY A 9 16.47 12.19 -3.01
C GLY A 9 15.18 12.11 -2.19
N ARG A 10 14.02 12.00 -2.86
CA ARG A 10 12.69 12.11 -2.25
C ARG A 10 12.27 10.83 -1.55
N SER A 11 11.53 11.02 -0.47
CA SER A 11 10.86 9.96 0.28
C SER A 11 9.42 10.36 0.54
N LEU A 12 8.55 9.38 0.73
CA LEU A 12 7.17 9.65 1.19
C LEU A 12 7.13 10.39 2.53
N ALA A 13 8.18 10.26 3.37
CA ALA A 13 8.29 11.00 4.62
C ALA A 13 8.40 12.51 4.42
N ASP A 14 8.84 12.98 3.25
CA ASP A 14 8.97 14.41 2.95
C ASP A 14 7.62 15.13 2.81
N TYR A 15 6.52 14.37 2.72
CA TYR A 15 5.16 14.91 2.65
C TYR A 15 4.49 15.09 4.02
N VAL A 16 5.20 14.73 5.10
CA VAL A 16 4.71 14.87 6.48
C VAL A 16 5.66 15.79 7.24
N ALA A 17 5.12 16.84 7.85
CA ALA A 17 5.92 17.74 8.66
C ALA A 17 6.43 17.02 9.91
N PRO A 18 7.68 17.28 10.33
CA PRO A 18 8.16 16.85 11.63
C PRO A 18 7.29 17.41 12.76
N GLY A 19 7.11 16.65 13.83
CA GLY A 19 6.22 17.03 14.94
C GLY A 19 6.58 18.31 15.71
N ASP A 20 7.81 18.79 15.55
CA ASP A 20 8.34 20.03 16.14
C ASP A 20 8.01 21.28 15.32
N TYR A 21 7.44 21.13 14.12
CA TYR A 21 7.09 22.28 13.25
C TYR A 21 5.80 23.00 13.67
N GLY A 22 5.04 22.48 14.62
CA GLY A 22 3.88 23.15 15.21
C GLY A 22 2.64 23.25 14.32
N PHE A 23 2.58 22.46 13.26
CA PHE A 23 1.37 22.28 12.45
C PHE A 23 1.18 20.81 12.07
N ASP A 24 -0.09 20.42 11.93
CA ASP A 24 -0.45 19.05 11.57
C ASP A 24 -0.31 18.83 10.06
N SER A 25 0.38 17.76 9.69
CA SER A 25 0.40 17.26 8.31
C SER A 25 -0.52 16.06 8.19
N PRO A 26 -1.64 16.17 7.47
CA PRO A 26 -2.54 15.05 7.34
C PRO A 26 -1.88 13.91 6.54
N ALA A 27 -1.84 12.75 7.16
CA ALA A 27 -1.51 11.49 6.52
C ALA A 27 -2.63 10.48 6.81
N GLY A 28 -2.99 9.69 5.84
CA GLY A 28 -4.05 8.71 5.97
C GLY A 28 -3.60 7.31 5.57
N MET A 29 -4.50 6.37 5.76
CA MET A 29 -4.35 4.99 5.33
C MET A 29 -5.61 4.54 4.63
N PHE A 30 -5.49 3.57 3.74
CA PHE A 30 -6.62 2.96 3.08
C PHE A 30 -6.40 1.45 2.91
N ALA A 31 -7.51 0.73 2.85
CA ALA A 31 -7.54 -0.64 2.37
C ALA A 31 -8.84 -0.90 1.59
N ILE A 32 -8.73 -1.70 0.55
CA ILE A 32 -9.80 -2.11 -0.33
C ILE A 32 -9.69 -3.62 -0.50
N SER A 33 -10.82 -4.32 -0.46
CA SER A 33 -10.85 -5.76 -0.71
C SER A 33 -12.09 -6.12 -1.52
N VAL A 34 -11.92 -7.00 -2.50
CA VAL A 34 -13.02 -7.58 -3.28
C VAL A 34 -13.02 -9.09 -3.06
N HIS A 35 -14.03 -9.56 -2.35
CA HIS A 35 -14.18 -10.95 -1.98
C HIS A 35 -14.83 -11.78 -3.08
N GLU A 36 -14.58 -13.06 -3.04
CA GLU A 36 -15.31 -14.01 -3.86
C GLU A 36 -16.74 -14.18 -3.34
N THR A 37 -17.68 -14.31 -4.26
CA THR A 37 -19.06 -14.62 -3.93
C THR A 37 -19.26 -16.10 -3.59
N HIS A 38 -18.28 -16.94 -3.93
CA HIS A 38 -18.28 -18.37 -3.69
C HIS A 38 -17.17 -18.75 -2.70
N PRO A 39 -17.43 -19.63 -1.74
CA PRO A 39 -16.42 -20.07 -0.80
C PRO A 39 -15.32 -20.88 -1.52
N ALA A 40 -14.12 -20.87 -0.96
CA ALA A 40 -13.02 -21.69 -1.45
C ALA A 40 -13.43 -23.17 -1.46
N GLY A 41 -13.21 -23.86 -2.60
CA GLY A 41 -13.61 -25.25 -2.80
C GLY A 41 -15.08 -25.43 -3.22
N CYS A 42 -15.75 -24.38 -3.66
CA CYS A 42 -17.08 -24.49 -4.26
C CYS A 42 -17.01 -25.28 -5.59
N ASP A 43 -17.79 -26.36 -5.69
CA ASP A 43 -17.87 -27.22 -6.89
C ASP A 43 -18.99 -26.79 -7.87
N CYS A 44 -19.51 -25.57 -7.77
CA CYS A 44 -20.51 -25.10 -8.72
C CYS A 44 -19.91 -24.95 -10.13
N PRO A 45 -20.73 -25.00 -11.20
CA PRO A 45 -20.22 -24.91 -12.57
C PRO A 45 -19.36 -23.67 -12.85
N ALA A 46 -19.67 -22.53 -12.23
CA ALA A 46 -18.88 -21.30 -12.36
C ALA A 46 -17.52 -21.36 -11.67
N CYS A 47 -17.34 -22.21 -10.64
CA CYS A 47 -16.09 -22.40 -9.94
C CYS A 47 -15.24 -23.56 -10.51
N SER A 48 -15.89 -24.54 -11.13
CA SER A 48 -15.26 -25.75 -11.65
C SER A 48 -14.60 -25.55 -13.03
N MET A 49 -15.01 -24.51 -13.77
CA MET A 49 -14.43 -24.18 -15.07
C MET A 49 -13.24 -23.24 -14.91
N GLU A 50 -12.08 -23.64 -15.38
CA GLU A 50 -10.83 -22.88 -15.31
C GLU A 50 -10.97 -21.48 -15.92
N TYR A 51 -11.67 -21.37 -17.06
CA TYR A 51 -11.94 -20.09 -17.72
C TYR A 51 -12.76 -19.15 -16.84
N ASP A 52 -13.84 -19.63 -16.22
CA ASP A 52 -14.70 -18.82 -15.37
C ASP A 52 -13.97 -18.36 -14.09
N SER A 53 -13.12 -19.21 -13.55
CA SER A 53 -12.25 -18.86 -12.41
C SER A 53 -11.28 -17.72 -12.76
N LEU A 54 -10.62 -17.78 -13.93
CA LEU A 54 -9.74 -16.72 -14.41
C LEU A 54 -10.50 -15.42 -14.69
N LEU A 55 -11.68 -15.51 -15.29
CA LEU A 55 -12.54 -14.36 -15.55
C LEU A 55 -12.99 -13.69 -14.25
N ASN A 56 -13.46 -14.46 -13.28
CA ASN A 56 -13.86 -13.95 -11.97
C ASN A 56 -12.71 -13.27 -11.24
N ARG A 57 -11.51 -13.85 -11.29
CA ARG A 57 -10.32 -13.25 -10.72
C ARG A 57 -9.99 -11.91 -11.38
N SER A 58 -10.02 -11.85 -12.71
CA SER A 58 -9.77 -10.63 -13.47
C SER A 58 -10.78 -9.55 -13.16
N LEU A 59 -12.07 -9.89 -13.06
CA LEU A 59 -13.13 -8.97 -12.67
C LEU A 59 -12.93 -8.40 -11.26
N ARG A 60 -12.57 -9.24 -10.29
CA ARG A 60 -12.30 -8.78 -8.92
C ARG A 60 -11.12 -7.82 -8.85
N LEU A 61 -10.03 -8.12 -9.56
CA LEU A 61 -8.88 -7.20 -9.66
C LEU A 61 -9.29 -5.86 -10.27
N THR A 62 -10.06 -5.89 -11.38
CA THR A 62 -10.58 -4.67 -12.01
C THR A 62 -11.49 -3.86 -11.08
N LEU A 63 -12.33 -4.55 -10.29
CA LEU A 63 -13.18 -3.89 -9.30
C LEU A 63 -12.36 -3.24 -8.18
N ALA A 64 -11.30 -3.89 -7.71
CA ALA A 64 -10.41 -3.30 -6.71
C ALA A 64 -9.70 -2.04 -7.24
N GLU A 65 -9.27 -2.05 -8.51
CA GLU A 65 -8.70 -0.87 -9.18
C GLU A 65 -9.73 0.23 -9.34
N ALA A 66 -10.96 -0.10 -9.77
CA ALA A 66 -12.04 0.88 -9.90
C ALA A 66 -12.42 1.50 -8.54
N ALA A 67 -12.46 0.72 -7.48
CA ALA A 67 -12.69 1.21 -6.12
C ALA A 67 -11.56 2.13 -5.65
N SER A 68 -10.32 1.83 -6.03
CA SER A 68 -9.19 2.72 -5.77
C SER A 68 -9.33 4.05 -6.52
N GLY A 69 -9.75 4.04 -7.78
CA GLY A 69 -10.03 5.26 -8.55
C GLY A 69 -11.22 6.06 -7.98
N TRP A 70 -12.25 5.39 -7.49
CA TRP A 70 -13.34 6.05 -6.79
C TRP A 70 -12.86 6.74 -5.51
N LEU A 71 -11.99 6.09 -4.74
CA LEU A 71 -11.39 6.68 -3.54
C LEU A 71 -10.57 7.94 -3.87
N ASP A 72 -9.84 7.98 -5.01
CA ASP A 72 -9.16 9.20 -5.46
C ASP A 72 -10.13 10.35 -5.64
N ALA A 73 -11.23 10.11 -6.33
CA ALA A 73 -12.26 11.13 -6.57
C ALA A 73 -12.93 11.60 -5.27
N GLU A 74 -13.12 10.72 -4.28
CA GLU A 74 -13.67 11.10 -2.98
C GLU A 74 -12.69 11.95 -2.15
N LEU A 75 -11.41 11.58 -2.17
CA LEU A 75 -10.37 12.35 -1.48
C LEU A 75 -10.17 13.73 -2.11
N GLU A 76 -10.19 13.82 -3.44
CA GLU A 76 -10.09 15.11 -4.15
C GLU A 76 -11.24 16.06 -3.82
N LYS A 77 -12.46 15.57 -3.61
CA LYS A 77 -13.63 16.38 -3.21
C LYS A 77 -13.43 17.04 -1.83
N GLN A 78 -12.56 16.48 -0.97
CA GLN A 78 -12.28 17.05 0.35
C GLN A 78 -11.31 18.22 0.30
N LEU A 79 -10.62 18.42 -0.85
CA LEU A 79 -9.73 19.55 -1.03
C LEU A 79 -10.53 20.81 -1.39
N PRO A 80 -10.13 21.99 -0.89
CA PRO A 80 -10.69 23.25 -1.34
C PRO A 80 -10.56 23.44 -2.85
N ASN A 81 -11.56 24.02 -3.50
CA ASN A 81 -11.52 24.32 -4.92
C ASN A 81 -10.30 25.18 -5.26
N GLY A 82 -9.54 24.75 -6.27
CA GLY A 82 -8.30 25.43 -6.68
C GLY A 82 -7.12 25.21 -5.73
N SER A 83 -7.21 24.24 -4.83
CA SER A 83 -6.09 23.87 -3.95
C SER A 83 -4.88 23.42 -4.77
N PRO A 84 -3.66 23.89 -4.46
CA PRO A 84 -2.45 23.38 -5.07
C PRO A 84 -2.04 21.99 -4.56
N VAL A 85 -2.74 21.50 -3.55
CA VAL A 85 -2.45 20.20 -2.89
C VAL A 85 -2.78 19.06 -3.85
N LYS A 86 -1.85 18.13 -3.94
CA LYS A 86 -2.01 16.86 -4.66
C LYS A 86 -2.15 15.72 -3.66
N ILE A 87 -2.99 14.77 -3.96
CA ILE A 87 -3.12 13.56 -3.17
C ILE A 87 -2.37 12.43 -3.88
N VAL A 88 -1.58 11.67 -3.13
CA VAL A 88 -0.94 10.43 -3.59
C VAL A 88 -1.28 9.30 -2.65
N LYS A 89 -1.51 8.11 -3.20
CA LYS A 89 -1.89 6.90 -2.47
C LYS A 89 -0.89 5.76 -2.74
N PRO A 90 0.36 5.86 -2.26
CA PRO A 90 1.33 4.78 -2.44
C PRO A 90 0.86 3.50 -1.73
N ALA A 91 0.62 2.46 -2.51
CA ALA A 91 0.26 1.15 -1.99
C ALA A 91 1.52 0.42 -1.47
N ALA A 92 1.38 -0.29 -0.36
CA ALA A 92 2.47 -1.06 0.24
C ALA A 92 2.87 -2.26 -0.64
N GLY A 93 4.16 -2.36 -0.95
CA GLY A 93 4.74 -3.33 -1.87
C GLY A 93 4.93 -2.83 -3.30
N TYR A 94 4.59 -1.56 -3.61
CA TYR A 94 4.84 -0.93 -4.90
C TYR A 94 6.11 -0.07 -4.88
N ALA A 95 6.58 0.34 -6.05
CA ALA A 95 7.86 1.04 -6.22
C ALA A 95 8.06 2.26 -5.31
N SER A 96 6.99 2.99 -4.98
CA SER A 96 7.05 4.14 -4.07
C SER A 96 7.04 3.76 -2.59
N CYS A 97 6.58 2.57 -2.25
CA CYS A 97 6.44 2.06 -0.88
C CYS A 97 6.76 0.56 -0.85
N PRO A 98 8.01 0.16 -1.12
CA PRO A 98 8.35 -1.22 -1.46
C PRO A 98 8.32 -2.21 -0.30
N ASP A 99 8.23 -1.74 0.95
CA ASP A 99 8.15 -2.61 2.12
C ASP A 99 6.75 -3.25 2.25
N HIS A 100 6.66 -4.53 1.94
CA HIS A 100 5.42 -5.31 2.06
C HIS A 100 4.94 -5.45 3.51
N SER A 101 5.85 -5.38 4.50
CA SER A 101 5.48 -5.55 5.92
C SER A 101 4.60 -4.42 6.46
N LEU A 102 4.62 -3.24 5.81
CA LEU A 102 3.75 -2.11 6.16
C LEU A 102 2.25 -2.46 6.09
N LYS A 103 1.87 -3.47 5.32
CA LYS A 103 0.48 -3.96 5.27
C LYS A 103 -0.02 -4.41 6.64
N ARG A 104 0.85 -5.01 7.46
CA ARG A 104 0.52 -5.41 8.85
C ARG A 104 0.14 -4.20 9.68
N ASP A 105 0.96 -3.14 9.61
CA ASP A 105 0.74 -1.92 10.38
C ASP A 105 -0.52 -1.19 9.90
N ILE A 106 -0.71 -1.07 8.57
CA ILE A 106 -1.86 -0.40 7.96
C ILE A 106 -3.16 -1.09 8.40
N LEU A 107 -3.25 -2.41 8.25
CA LEU A 107 -4.46 -3.15 8.60
C LEU A 107 -4.74 -3.13 10.11
N ALA A 108 -3.70 -3.14 10.95
CA ALA A 108 -3.85 -3.06 12.40
C ALA A 108 -4.29 -1.66 12.88
N LEU A 109 -3.94 -0.60 12.16
CA LEU A 109 -4.25 0.78 12.54
C LEU A 109 -5.57 1.30 11.93
N LEU A 110 -6.10 0.66 10.90
CA LEU A 110 -7.40 1.02 10.34
C LEU A 110 -8.52 0.70 11.33
N PRO A 111 -9.43 1.66 11.63
CA PRO A 111 -10.47 1.49 12.65
C PRO A 111 -11.32 0.23 12.45
N ASP A 112 -11.66 -0.11 11.23
CA ASP A 112 -12.49 -1.26 10.87
C ASP A 112 -11.73 -2.29 10.02
N GLY A 113 -10.41 -2.36 10.19
CA GLY A 113 -9.55 -3.24 9.40
C GLY A 113 -9.97 -4.71 9.44
N ASP A 114 -10.43 -5.17 10.58
CA ASP A 114 -10.92 -6.55 10.77
C ASP A 114 -12.17 -6.87 9.95
N GLN A 115 -13.02 -5.88 9.66
CA GLN A 115 -14.23 -6.06 8.87
C GLN A 115 -13.95 -6.32 7.39
N LEU A 116 -12.74 -5.97 6.93
CA LEU A 116 -12.31 -6.22 5.56
C LEU A 116 -11.97 -7.69 5.29
N ASP A 117 -11.87 -8.52 6.34
CA ASP A 117 -11.47 -9.94 6.27
C ASP A 117 -10.23 -10.16 5.35
N ILE A 118 -9.26 -9.25 5.45
CA ILE A 118 -7.99 -9.37 4.74
C ILE A 118 -7.01 -10.11 5.63
N ARG A 119 -6.54 -11.26 5.16
CA ARG A 119 -5.47 -12.02 5.81
C ARG A 119 -4.16 -11.82 5.07
N LEU A 120 -3.06 -11.87 5.80
CA LEU A 120 -1.72 -11.77 5.24
C LEU A 120 -1.00 -13.12 5.35
N THR A 121 -0.34 -13.49 4.26
CA THR A 121 0.64 -14.58 4.29
C THR A 121 1.91 -14.17 5.04
N GLU A 122 2.83 -15.08 5.25
CA GLU A 122 4.14 -14.81 5.86
C GLU A 122 4.89 -13.69 5.11
N SER A 123 4.87 -13.70 3.78
CA SER A 123 5.45 -12.67 2.91
C SER A 123 4.59 -11.41 2.75
N CYS A 124 3.52 -11.26 3.53
CA CYS A 124 2.56 -10.16 3.45
C CYS A 124 1.84 -10.05 2.09
N ALA A 125 1.61 -11.17 1.39
CA ALA A 125 0.62 -11.21 0.32
C ALA A 125 -0.79 -11.20 0.93
N MET A 126 -1.71 -10.44 0.34
CA MET A 126 -3.09 -10.30 0.84
C MET A 126 -3.97 -11.43 0.32
N ILE A 127 -4.88 -11.87 1.16
CA ILE A 127 -5.94 -12.83 0.86
C ILE A 127 -7.26 -12.20 1.31
N PRO A 128 -8.19 -11.92 0.38
CA PRO A 128 -8.16 -12.23 -1.07
C PRO A 128 -7.11 -11.44 -1.85
N ASP A 129 -6.68 -12.00 -2.99
CA ASP A 129 -5.67 -11.39 -3.87
C ASP A 129 -6.13 -10.09 -4.54
N ALA A 130 -7.43 -9.89 -4.69
CA ALA A 130 -8.05 -8.65 -5.14
C ALA A 130 -8.18 -7.63 -3.98
N SER A 131 -7.08 -7.41 -3.28
CA SER A 131 -6.97 -6.45 -2.18
C SER A 131 -5.80 -5.49 -2.41
N ILE A 132 -5.96 -4.26 -1.96
CA ILE A 132 -4.92 -3.23 -1.99
C ILE A 132 -4.99 -2.42 -0.70
N CYS A 133 -3.85 -2.10 -0.10
CA CYS A 133 -3.77 -1.17 1.00
C CYS A 133 -2.53 -0.29 0.90
N GLY A 134 -2.58 0.87 1.52
CA GLY A 134 -1.50 1.83 1.43
C GLY A 134 -1.69 3.04 2.31
N LEU A 135 -0.84 4.01 2.07
CA LEU A 135 -0.83 5.31 2.74
C LEU A 135 -1.45 6.38 1.85
N VAL A 136 -1.90 7.46 2.44
CA VAL A 136 -2.42 8.64 1.74
C VAL A 136 -1.65 9.85 2.21
N PHE A 137 -1.11 10.63 1.27
CA PHE A 137 -0.45 11.89 1.57
C PHE A 137 -1.08 13.01 0.75
N ALA A 138 -1.25 14.16 1.39
CA ALA A 138 -1.78 15.38 0.78
C ALA A 138 -0.73 16.49 0.89
N HIS A 139 -0.06 16.83 -0.23
CA HIS A 139 1.00 17.84 -0.24
C HIS A 139 1.13 18.49 -1.63
N PRO A 140 1.44 19.79 -1.76
CA PRO A 140 1.57 20.45 -3.06
C PRO A 140 2.63 19.82 -3.98
N ALA A 141 3.71 19.31 -3.40
CA ALA A 141 4.80 18.64 -4.12
C ALA A 141 4.66 17.10 -4.13
N ALA A 142 3.50 16.56 -3.72
CA ALA A 142 3.33 15.09 -3.66
C ALA A 142 3.50 14.46 -5.05
N SER A 143 4.21 13.35 -5.06
CA SER A 143 4.48 12.52 -6.23
C SER A 143 4.76 11.09 -5.78
N TYR A 144 4.90 10.17 -6.69
CA TYR A 144 5.29 8.80 -6.40
C TYR A 144 6.81 8.65 -6.60
N PRO A 145 7.64 8.79 -5.53
CA PRO A 145 9.07 8.55 -5.65
C PRO A 145 9.31 7.07 -5.96
N GLU A 146 10.14 6.78 -6.93
CA GLU A 146 10.46 5.40 -7.28
C GLU A 146 11.73 4.96 -6.53
N ILE A 147 11.59 3.96 -5.67
CA ILE A 147 12.68 3.38 -4.90
C ILE A 147 13.06 2.05 -5.54
N ARG A 148 14.24 2.01 -6.18
CA ARG A 148 14.71 0.83 -6.93
C ARG A 148 15.79 0.06 -6.19
N ARG A 149 16.87 0.76 -5.84
CA ARG A 149 18.02 0.18 -5.14
C ARG A 149 18.50 1.12 -4.05
N LEU A 150 18.91 0.55 -2.95
CA LEU A 150 19.41 1.30 -1.81
C LEU A 150 20.75 0.73 -1.36
N PRO A 151 21.68 1.58 -0.87
CA PRO A 151 22.90 1.13 -0.23
C PRO A 151 22.60 0.20 0.95
N ALA A 152 23.51 -0.74 1.23
CA ALA A 152 23.33 -1.70 2.31
C ALA A 152 23.12 -1.01 3.66
N GLU A 153 23.86 0.07 3.93
CA GLU A 153 23.78 0.84 5.16
C GLU A 153 22.38 1.47 5.35
N ALA A 154 21.74 1.94 4.27
CA ALA A 154 20.39 2.50 4.33
C ALA A 154 19.34 1.41 4.60
N LEU A 155 19.52 0.22 4.04
CA LEU A 155 18.67 -0.94 4.30
C LEU A 155 18.82 -1.46 5.72
N ASP A 156 20.05 -1.53 6.23
CA ASP A 156 20.35 -1.96 7.59
C ASP A 156 19.77 -0.96 8.63
N ALA A 157 19.92 0.35 8.37
CA ALA A 157 19.31 1.38 9.21
C ALA A 157 17.77 1.30 9.21
N TYR A 158 17.17 1.04 8.04
CA TYR A 158 15.72 0.86 7.94
C TYR A 158 15.26 -0.42 8.65
N ALA A 159 15.97 -1.52 8.48
CA ALA A 159 15.68 -2.78 9.17
C ALA A 159 15.73 -2.62 10.69
N ALA A 160 16.75 -1.90 11.20
CA ALA A 160 16.87 -1.57 12.62
C ALA A 160 15.69 -0.72 13.11
N LEU A 161 15.29 0.31 12.36
CA LEU A 161 14.15 1.17 12.67
C LEU A 161 12.83 0.38 12.72
N ARG A 162 12.68 -0.61 11.83
CA ARG A 162 11.51 -1.51 11.77
C ARG A 162 11.55 -2.61 12.83
N GLY A 163 12.67 -2.81 13.52
CA GLY A 163 12.87 -3.93 14.44
C GLY A 163 12.90 -5.29 13.73
N PHE A 164 13.35 -5.33 12.47
CA PHE A 164 13.39 -6.56 11.69
C PHE A 164 14.47 -7.51 12.20
N SER A 165 14.12 -8.80 12.23
CA SER A 165 15.11 -9.86 12.31
C SER A 165 15.94 -9.90 11.01
N PRO A 166 17.13 -10.55 10.98
CA PRO A 166 17.86 -10.77 9.74
C PRO A 166 17.07 -11.53 8.67
N GLU A 167 16.11 -12.34 9.08
CA GLU A 167 15.21 -13.10 8.21
C GLU A 167 14.15 -12.19 7.59
N ASP A 168 13.49 -11.36 8.40
CA ASP A 168 12.54 -10.33 7.92
C ASP A 168 13.21 -9.35 6.95
N ALA A 169 14.41 -8.88 7.28
CA ALA A 169 15.17 -7.99 6.41
C ALA A 169 15.47 -8.63 5.04
N ARG A 170 15.77 -9.93 5.02
CA ARG A 170 15.92 -10.69 3.76
C ARG A 170 14.60 -10.83 3.02
N LEU A 171 13.52 -11.16 3.74
CA LEU A 171 12.21 -11.38 3.15
C LEU A 171 11.65 -10.10 2.51
N PHE A 172 11.72 -8.97 3.22
CA PHE A 172 11.05 -7.73 2.82
C PHE A 172 11.92 -6.73 2.06
N LEU A 173 13.25 -6.80 2.18
CA LEU A 173 14.16 -5.78 1.63
C LEU A 173 15.17 -6.32 0.59
N SER A 174 15.25 -7.64 0.36
CA SER A 174 16.27 -8.22 -0.53
C SER A 174 16.16 -7.73 -1.98
N HIS A 175 14.98 -7.39 -2.43
CA HIS A 175 14.71 -6.89 -3.79
C HIS A 175 15.18 -5.44 -4.01
N LEU A 176 15.58 -4.74 -2.93
CA LEU A 176 16.09 -3.36 -2.97
C LEU A 176 17.64 -3.28 -2.89
N ARG A 177 18.33 -4.41 -2.85
CA ARG A 177 19.80 -4.50 -2.80
C ARG A 177 20.44 -4.33 -4.16
#